data_ed03e10779ef4da012b3f2126f3ecbe7
#
_entry.id   ed03e10779ef4da012b3f2126f3ecbe7
#
_cell.length_a   1.000
_cell.length_b   1.000
_cell.length_c   1.000
_cell.angle_alpha   90.00
_cell.angle_beta   90.00
_cell.angle_gamma   90.00
#
_symmetry.space_group_name_H-M   'P 1'
#
loop_
_entity.id
_entity.type
_entity.pdbx_description
1 polymer ?
#
loop_
_entity_poly.entity_id
_entity_poly.type
_entity_poly.pdbx_seq_one_letter_code
_entity_poly.pdbx_strand_id
1 'polypeptide(L)'
;MGRIPPNAAIGLAVLFAVFSLLGALALGTTATVVVFLGLATGWAYDLWLKPTPLSFIPFAIAFPLLVIWVGIVGGRSLPALLLFFLVGAPLATAIHLADALPDRASDAATRLRTLAVTLGAARAIRAMQATLLLGSLVAVASVLDRPAFAVMLGVTAAIGTALATATATHQPSTARWVVSATALAMALSWMAAHANV
;
A
#
# COMPACT_ATOMS: atom_id res chain seq x y z
N MET A 1 -26.80 16.84 -3.00
CA MET A 1 -26.38 15.44 -2.80
C MET A 1 -26.63 15.06 -1.34
N GLY A 2 -27.47 14.04 -1.08
CA GLY A 2 -27.78 13.59 0.27
C GLY A 2 -26.55 12.95 0.90
N ARG A 3 -26.19 13.38 2.12
CA ARG A 3 -25.10 12.76 2.90
C ARG A 3 -25.65 11.51 3.58
N ILE A 4 -24.92 10.41 3.50
CA ILE A 4 -25.23 9.19 4.25
C ILE A 4 -25.10 9.50 5.74
N PRO A 5 -26.12 9.22 6.59
CA PRO A 5 -26.03 9.42 8.03
C PRO A 5 -24.86 8.59 8.62
N PRO A 6 -24.12 9.10 9.62
CA PRO A 6 -22.99 8.39 10.22
C PRO A 6 -23.34 6.97 10.68
N ASN A 7 -24.50 6.79 11.31
CA ASN A 7 -24.95 5.48 11.80
C ASN A 7 -25.21 4.49 10.65
N ALA A 8 -25.72 4.96 9.51
CA ALA A 8 -25.89 4.10 8.32
C ALA A 8 -24.54 3.72 7.71
N ALA A 9 -23.57 4.64 7.68
CA ALA A 9 -22.22 4.34 7.22
C ALA A 9 -21.54 3.30 8.10
N ILE A 10 -21.64 3.44 9.43
CA ILE A 10 -21.11 2.44 10.38
C ILE A 10 -21.82 1.09 10.19
N GLY A 11 -23.15 1.08 10.09
CA GLY A 11 -23.91 -0.15 9.87
C GLY A 11 -23.49 -0.89 8.61
N LEU A 12 -23.30 -0.15 7.50
CA LEU A 12 -22.81 -0.72 6.24
C LEU A 12 -21.37 -1.26 6.39
N ALA A 13 -20.49 -0.53 7.07
CA ALA A 13 -19.11 -0.97 7.29
C ALA A 13 -19.06 -2.29 8.08
N VAL A 14 -19.85 -2.39 9.16
CA VAL A 14 -19.96 -3.63 9.96
C VAL A 14 -20.55 -4.76 9.12
N LEU A 15 -21.62 -4.50 8.36
CA LEU A 15 -22.25 -5.49 7.51
C LEU A 15 -21.26 -6.07 6.49
N PHE A 16 -20.54 -5.21 5.77
CA PHE A 16 -19.54 -5.64 4.79
C PHE A 16 -18.35 -6.36 5.44
N ALA A 17 -17.93 -5.95 6.64
CA ALA A 17 -16.89 -6.65 7.39
C ALA A 17 -17.33 -8.09 7.76
N VAL A 18 -18.58 -8.25 8.23
CA VAL A 18 -19.15 -9.57 8.52
C VAL A 18 -19.22 -10.44 7.26
N PHE A 19 -19.74 -9.91 6.16
CA PHE A 19 -19.79 -10.66 4.89
C PHE A 19 -18.41 -11.05 4.39
N SER A 20 -17.41 -10.16 4.51
CA SER A 20 -16.03 -10.45 4.12
C SER A 20 -15.43 -11.58 4.97
N LEU A 21 -15.68 -11.59 6.28
CA LEU A 21 -15.21 -12.65 7.17
C LEU A 21 -15.93 -13.98 6.91
N LEU A 22 -17.25 -13.96 6.70
CA LEU A 22 -18.01 -15.16 6.34
C LEU A 22 -17.54 -15.74 5.01
N GLY A 23 -17.30 -14.90 4.00
CA GLY A 23 -16.74 -15.34 2.73
C GLY A 23 -15.32 -15.91 2.88
N ALA A 24 -14.50 -15.30 3.72
CA ALA A 24 -13.15 -15.79 4.01
C ALA A 24 -13.15 -17.14 4.75
N LEU A 25 -14.12 -17.39 5.65
CA LEU A 25 -14.29 -18.69 6.34
C LEU A 25 -14.50 -19.83 5.33
N ALA A 26 -15.23 -19.59 4.25
CA ALA A 26 -15.43 -20.58 3.19
C ALA A 26 -14.12 -20.93 2.45
N LEU A 27 -13.12 -20.03 2.50
CA LEU A 27 -11.80 -20.20 1.89
C LEU A 27 -10.75 -20.78 2.85
N GLY A 28 -11.11 -20.97 4.12
CA GLY A 28 -10.28 -21.58 5.14
C GLY A 28 -9.78 -20.63 6.23
N THR A 29 -9.32 -21.21 7.34
CA THR A 29 -8.94 -20.48 8.56
C THR A 29 -7.82 -19.45 8.30
N THR A 30 -6.77 -19.83 7.56
CA THR A 30 -5.65 -18.91 7.26
C THR A 30 -6.11 -17.69 6.45
N ALA A 31 -6.97 -17.91 5.43
CA ALA A 31 -7.55 -16.83 4.65
C ALA A 31 -8.39 -15.89 5.53
N THR A 32 -9.16 -16.43 6.46
CA THR A 32 -9.97 -15.67 7.41
C THR A 32 -9.13 -14.82 8.35
N VAL A 33 -8.04 -15.36 8.89
CA VAL A 33 -7.13 -14.60 9.75
C VAL A 33 -6.51 -13.42 8.99
N VAL A 34 -6.10 -13.64 7.76
CA VAL A 34 -5.51 -12.55 6.93
C VAL A 34 -6.54 -11.46 6.63
N VAL A 35 -7.79 -11.83 6.29
CA VAL A 35 -8.87 -10.83 6.09
C VAL A 35 -9.17 -10.08 7.39
N PHE A 36 -9.23 -10.78 8.52
CA PHE A 36 -9.44 -10.14 9.83
C PHE A 36 -8.34 -9.12 10.15
N LEU A 37 -7.08 -9.48 9.93
CA LEU A 37 -5.94 -8.56 10.13
C LEU A 37 -6.02 -7.35 9.18
N GLY A 38 -6.42 -7.56 7.92
CA GLY A 38 -6.64 -6.48 6.97
C GLY A 38 -7.74 -5.50 7.42
N LEU A 39 -8.89 -6.03 7.85
CA LEU A 39 -9.99 -5.23 8.39
C LEU A 39 -9.58 -4.49 9.67
N ALA A 40 -8.87 -5.16 10.58
CA ALA A 40 -8.40 -4.57 11.83
C ALA A 40 -7.43 -3.39 11.56
N THR A 41 -6.54 -3.53 10.58
CA THR A 41 -5.65 -2.42 10.19
C THR A 41 -6.39 -1.24 9.56
N GLY A 42 -7.42 -1.50 8.75
CA GLY A 42 -8.29 -0.47 8.19
C GLY A 42 -9.05 0.30 9.28
N TRP A 43 -9.64 -0.41 10.24
CA TRP A 43 -10.32 0.21 11.39
C TRP A 43 -9.35 0.95 12.30
N ALA A 44 -8.17 0.40 12.56
CA ALA A 44 -7.14 1.08 13.32
C ALA A 44 -6.72 2.41 12.64
N TYR A 45 -6.66 2.42 11.30
CA TYR A 45 -6.41 3.65 10.55
C TYR A 45 -7.50 4.69 10.81
N ASP A 46 -8.76 4.35 10.57
CA ASP A 46 -9.86 5.31 10.63
C ASP A 46 -10.13 5.81 12.06
N LEU A 47 -10.01 4.93 13.07
CA LEU A 47 -10.35 5.26 14.46
C LEU A 47 -9.21 5.97 15.20
N TRP A 48 -7.95 5.64 14.92
CA TRP A 48 -6.83 6.10 15.76
C TRP A 48 -5.62 6.62 15.00
N LEU A 49 -5.18 5.95 13.91
CA LEU A 49 -3.88 6.20 13.30
C LEU A 49 -3.89 7.32 12.25
N LYS A 50 -5.03 7.55 11.60
CA LYS A 50 -5.17 8.58 10.57
C LYS A 50 -4.69 9.98 11.02
N PRO A 51 -5.03 10.47 12.24
CA PRO A 51 -4.59 11.80 12.69
C PRO A 51 -3.15 11.82 13.23
N THR A 52 -2.38 10.75 13.08
CA THR A 52 -1.04 10.60 13.69
C THR A 52 0.07 10.42 12.65
N PRO A 53 1.36 10.60 13.03
CA PRO A 53 2.49 10.27 12.15
C PRO A 53 2.58 8.79 11.78
N LEU A 54 1.87 7.90 12.49
CA LEU A 54 1.82 6.46 12.22
C LEU A 54 0.76 6.08 11.17
N SER A 55 0.14 7.05 10.52
CA SER A 55 -0.90 6.86 9.49
C SER A 55 -0.47 5.97 8.31
N PHE A 56 0.82 5.79 8.07
CA PHE A 56 1.35 4.92 7.03
C PHE A 56 1.33 3.42 7.40
N ILE A 57 1.35 3.07 8.70
CA ILE A 57 1.45 1.69 9.18
C ILE A 57 0.34 0.79 8.65
N PRO A 58 -0.95 1.20 8.70
CA PRO A 58 -2.02 0.39 8.14
C PRO A 58 -1.84 0.07 6.65
N PHE A 59 -1.33 1.02 5.88
CA PHE A 59 -1.03 0.80 4.45
C PHE A 59 0.11 -0.21 4.27
N ALA A 60 1.19 -0.05 5.04
CA ALA A 60 2.34 -0.95 5.02
C ALA A 60 1.98 -2.40 5.41
N ILE A 61 0.89 -2.60 6.15
CA ILE A 61 0.41 -3.92 6.56
C ILE A 61 -0.69 -4.42 5.61
N ALA A 62 -1.74 -3.63 5.36
CA ALA A 62 -2.92 -4.09 4.63
C ALA A 62 -2.64 -4.43 3.16
N PHE A 63 -1.79 -3.66 2.47
CA PHE A 63 -1.48 -3.93 1.07
C PHE A 63 -0.73 -5.25 0.86
N PRO A 64 0.35 -5.57 1.59
CA PRO A 64 0.97 -6.90 1.53
C PRO A 64 0.00 -8.01 1.95
N LEU A 65 -0.83 -7.80 2.98
CA LEU A 65 -1.83 -8.80 3.39
C LEU A 65 -2.83 -9.13 2.28
N LEU A 66 -3.23 -8.16 1.46
CA LEU A 66 -4.11 -8.41 0.32
C LEU A 66 -3.46 -9.40 -0.67
N VAL A 67 -2.18 -9.19 -1.00
CA VAL A 67 -1.43 -10.08 -1.90
C VAL A 67 -1.24 -11.45 -1.29
N ILE A 68 -0.93 -11.52 0.01
CA ILE A 68 -0.79 -12.76 0.77
C ILE A 68 -2.12 -13.53 0.75
N TRP A 69 -3.24 -12.86 0.96
CA TRP A 69 -4.56 -13.48 0.91
C TRP A 69 -4.83 -14.12 -0.46
N VAL A 70 -4.57 -13.39 -1.55
CA VAL A 70 -4.71 -13.93 -2.92
C VAL A 70 -3.83 -15.16 -3.12
N GLY A 71 -2.58 -15.12 -2.63
CA GLY A 71 -1.66 -16.26 -2.71
C GLY A 71 -2.14 -17.48 -1.92
N ILE A 72 -2.67 -17.29 -0.71
CA ILE A 72 -3.24 -18.37 0.12
C ILE A 72 -4.44 -19.02 -0.58
N VAL A 73 -5.37 -18.20 -1.10
CA VAL A 73 -6.53 -18.70 -1.85
C VAL A 73 -6.09 -19.45 -3.12
N GLY A 74 -4.98 -19.04 -3.73
CA GLY A 74 -4.33 -19.72 -4.85
C GLY A 74 -3.51 -20.96 -4.46
N GLY A 75 -3.58 -21.42 -3.19
CA GLY A 75 -2.92 -22.65 -2.72
C GLY A 75 -1.43 -22.50 -2.37
N ARG A 76 -0.92 -21.26 -2.26
CA ARG A 76 0.49 -21.04 -1.88
C ARG A 76 0.70 -21.13 -0.37
N SER A 77 1.89 -21.57 0.03
CA SER A 77 2.25 -21.64 1.44
C SER A 77 2.52 -20.25 2.03
N LEU A 78 2.09 -20.01 3.27
CA LEU A 78 2.26 -18.73 3.97
C LEU A 78 3.75 -18.29 4.06
N PRO A 79 4.73 -19.16 4.37
CA PRO A 79 6.13 -18.75 4.44
C PRO A 79 6.66 -18.14 3.13
N ALA A 80 6.28 -18.70 1.98
CA ALA A 80 6.67 -18.17 0.67
C ALA A 80 6.06 -16.78 0.41
N LEU A 81 4.90 -16.49 1.01
CA LEU A 81 4.18 -15.23 0.85
C LEU A 81 4.70 -14.10 1.76
N LEU A 82 5.44 -14.42 2.84
CA LEU A 82 5.94 -13.40 3.77
C LEU A 82 6.95 -12.44 3.13
N LEU A 83 7.63 -12.87 2.08
CA LEU A 83 8.52 -11.99 1.29
C LEU A 83 7.76 -10.77 0.73
N PHE A 84 6.44 -10.88 0.52
CA PHE A 84 5.61 -9.77 0.05
C PHE A 84 5.63 -8.56 0.98
N PHE A 85 5.87 -8.74 2.28
CA PHE A 85 6.04 -7.61 3.20
C PHE A 85 7.30 -6.80 2.91
N LEU A 86 8.39 -7.46 2.52
CA LEU A 86 9.65 -6.76 2.24
C LEU A 86 9.55 -5.86 1.00
N VAL A 87 8.77 -6.27 0.01
CA VAL A 87 8.51 -5.49 -1.21
C VAL A 87 7.30 -4.56 -1.02
N GLY A 88 6.19 -5.11 -0.54
CA GLY A 88 4.91 -4.42 -0.50
C GLY A 88 4.81 -3.32 0.55
N ALA A 89 5.40 -3.49 1.73
CA ALA A 89 5.29 -2.49 2.79
C ALA A 89 5.98 -1.15 2.42
N PRO A 90 7.22 -1.13 1.87
CA PRO A 90 7.80 0.09 1.38
C PRO A 90 7.03 0.72 0.21
N LEU A 91 6.55 -0.08 -0.76
CA LEU A 91 5.76 0.43 -1.88
C LEU A 91 4.42 1.04 -1.40
N ALA A 92 3.73 0.38 -0.47
CA ALA A 92 2.51 0.89 0.13
C ALA A 92 2.73 2.18 0.94
N THR A 93 3.87 2.28 1.64
CA THR A 93 4.27 3.51 2.33
C THR A 93 4.51 4.66 1.34
N ALA A 94 5.14 4.37 0.20
CA ALA A 94 5.32 5.36 -0.87
C ALA A 94 3.98 5.85 -1.43
N ILE A 95 3.04 4.95 -1.67
CA ILE A 95 1.67 5.29 -2.11
C ILE A 95 0.99 6.19 -1.06
N HIS A 96 1.01 5.78 0.21
CA HIS A 96 0.39 6.57 1.29
C HIS A 96 0.96 7.99 1.38
N LEU A 97 2.28 8.15 1.28
CA LEU A 97 2.91 9.47 1.27
C LEU A 97 2.53 10.28 0.03
N ALA A 98 2.48 9.66 -1.14
CA ALA A 98 2.07 10.31 -2.38
C ALA A 98 0.61 10.79 -2.33
N ASP A 99 -0.29 9.99 -1.75
CA ASP A 99 -1.69 10.34 -1.55
C ASP A 99 -1.88 11.48 -0.53
N ALA A 100 -1.04 11.52 0.50
CA ALA A 100 -1.12 12.55 1.54
C ALA A 100 -0.51 13.90 1.12
N LEU A 101 0.35 13.95 0.11
CA LEU A 101 1.01 15.19 -0.33
C LEU A 101 0.04 16.29 -0.79
N PRO A 102 -0.96 16.02 -1.65
CA PRO A 102 -1.94 17.03 -2.08
C PRO A 102 -2.74 17.60 -0.92
N ASP A 103 -3.10 16.76 0.06
CA ASP A 103 -4.00 17.10 1.15
C ASP A 103 -3.27 17.69 2.37
N ARG A 104 -1.93 17.73 2.35
CA ARG A 104 -1.10 18.15 3.49
C ARG A 104 -1.48 19.52 4.08
N ALA A 105 -1.81 20.50 3.24
CA ALA A 105 -2.17 21.84 3.71
C ALA A 105 -3.53 21.86 4.42
N SER A 106 -4.52 21.15 3.87
CA SER A 106 -5.85 21.02 4.47
C SER A 106 -5.80 20.18 5.75
N ASP A 107 -5.01 19.11 5.78
CA ASP A 107 -4.79 18.29 6.98
C ASP A 107 -4.16 19.12 8.10
N ALA A 108 -3.15 19.92 7.80
CA ALA A 108 -2.54 20.82 8.77
C ALA A 108 -3.54 21.86 9.32
N ALA A 109 -4.40 22.42 8.45
CA ALA A 109 -5.43 23.38 8.85
C ALA A 109 -6.50 22.76 9.77
N THR A 110 -6.79 21.45 9.60
CA THR A 110 -7.70 20.68 10.46
C THR A 110 -7.01 20.03 11.66
N ARG A 111 -5.76 20.40 11.95
CA ARG A 111 -4.92 19.88 13.05
C ARG A 111 -4.62 18.39 12.98
N LEU A 112 -4.75 17.76 11.83
CA LEU A 112 -4.26 16.40 11.62
C LEU A 112 -2.74 16.41 11.61
N ARG A 113 -2.12 15.42 12.24
CA ARG A 113 -0.67 15.25 12.33
C ARG A 113 -0.20 14.03 11.56
N THR A 114 -0.74 13.84 10.35
CA THR A 114 -0.32 12.74 9.47
C THR A 114 1.19 12.75 9.25
N LEU A 115 1.75 11.64 8.76
CA LEU A 115 3.19 11.54 8.49
C LEU A 115 3.64 12.69 7.55
N ALA A 116 2.89 12.96 6.47
CA ALA A 116 3.22 14.00 5.51
C ALA A 116 3.19 15.41 6.12
N VAL A 117 2.23 15.70 7.02
CA VAL A 117 2.18 16.97 7.77
C VAL A 117 3.36 17.11 8.70
N THR A 118 3.69 16.07 9.46
CA THR A 118 4.77 16.07 10.45
C THR A 118 6.15 16.23 9.80
N LEU A 119 6.39 15.58 8.67
CA LEU A 119 7.64 15.69 7.92
C LEU A 119 7.78 17.03 7.19
N GLY A 120 6.67 17.64 6.79
CA GLY A 120 6.65 18.75 5.85
C GLY A 120 6.93 18.30 4.41
N ALA A 121 6.61 19.14 3.41
CA ALA A 121 6.59 18.76 2.00
C ALA A 121 7.92 18.13 1.53
N ALA A 122 9.03 18.81 1.74
CA ALA A 122 10.33 18.36 1.22
C ALA A 122 10.80 17.02 1.81
N ARG A 123 10.56 16.78 3.12
CA ARG A 123 10.92 15.52 3.75
C ARG A 123 9.95 14.41 3.38
N ALA A 124 8.65 14.71 3.24
CA ALA A 124 7.64 13.75 2.81
C ALA A 124 7.93 13.25 1.39
N ILE A 125 8.30 14.15 0.46
CA ILE A 125 8.73 13.77 -0.90
C ILE A 125 9.96 12.86 -0.84
N ARG A 126 10.98 13.20 -0.06
CA ARG A 126 12.18 12.36 0.08
C ARG A 126 11.86 10.98 0.69
N ALA A 127 10.99 10.94 1.70
CA ALA A 127 10.56 9.68 2.31
C ALA A 127 9.79 8.82 1.31
N MET A 128 8.89 9.41 0.52
CA MET A 128 8.17 8.74 -0.56
C MET A 128 9.13 8.14 -1.59
N GLN A 129 10.11 8.91 -2.03
CA GLN A 129 11.14 8.44 -2.98
C GLN A 129 11.98 7.31 -2.39
N ALA A 130 12.44 7.46 -1.15
CA ALA A 130 13.25 6.46 -0.46
C ALA A 130 12.51 5.14 -0.28
N THR A 131 11.23 5.18 0.11
CA THR A 131 10.40 3.97 0.27
C THR A 131 10.05 3.33 -1.07
N LEU A 132 9.79 4.12 -2.11
CA LEU A 132 9.59 3.61 -3.48
C LEU A 132 10.87 2.90 -3.97
N LEU A 133 12.03 3.51 -3.83
CA LEU A 133 13.32 2.92 -4.19
C LEU A 133 13.63 1.67 -3.38
N LEU A 134 13.39 1.68 -2.06
CA LEU A 134 13.63 0.53 -1.20
C LEU A 134 12.81 -0.69 -1.65
N GLY A 135 11.51 -0.53 -1.83
CA GLY A 135 10.63 -1.60 -2.32
C GLY A 135 11.05 -2.11 -3.70
N SER A 136 11.43 -1.18 -4.59
CA SER A 136 11.92 -1.50 -5.94
C SER A 136 13.23 -2.28 -5.91
N LEU A 137 14.21 -1.87 -5.09
CA LEU A 137 15.49 -2.57 -4.96
C LEU A 137 15.31 -3.98 -4.41
N VAL A 138 14.46 -4.16 -3.39
CA VAL A 138 14.16 -5.49 -2.85
C VAL A 138 13.49 -6.36 -3.90
N ALA A 139 12.54 -5.81 -4.67
CA ALA A 139 11.88 -6.54 -5.74
C ALA A 139 12.88 -6.99 -6.82
N VAL A 140 13.76 -6.11 -7.29
CA VAL A 140 14.79 -6.44 -8.28
C VAL A 140 15.77 -7.48 -7.72
N ALA A 141 16.26 -7.27 -6.50
CA ALA A 141 17.23 -8.16 -5.87
C ALA A 141 16.70 -9.59 -5.69
N SER A 142 15.40 -9.75 -5.47
CA SER A 142 14.75 -11.05 -5.28
C SER A 142 14.52 -11.84 -6.56
N VAL A 143 14.81 -11.27 -7.74
CA VAL A 143 14.60 -11.91 -9.07
C VAL A 143 15.85 -11.83 -9.96
N LEU A 144 17.04 -11.68 -9.38
CA LEU A 144 18.29 -11.58 -10.15
C LEU A 144 18.61 -12.85 -10.93
N ASP A 145 18.10 -13.99 -10.48
CA ASP A 145 18.15 -15.28 -11.19
C ASP A 145 17.27 -15.32 -12.45
N ARG A 146 16.43 -14.28 -12.67
CA ARG A 146 15.48 -14.12 -13.78
C ARG A 146 15.74 -12.81 -14.51
N PRO A 147 16.76 -12.72 -15.35
CA PRO A 147 17.29 -11.46 -15.87
C PRO A 147 16.24 -10.61 -16.61
N ALA A 148 15.31 -11.23 -17.34
CA ALA A 148 14.25 -10.49 -18.03
C ALA A 148 13.33 -9.74 -17.04
N PHE A 149 12.94 -10.37 -15.93
CA PHE A 149 12.16 -9.74 -14.89
C PHE A 149 12.97 -8.69 -14.11
N ALA A 150 14.22 -8.95 -13.81
CA ALA A 150 15.11 -7.99 -13.14
C ALA A 150 15.27 -6.71 -13.97
N VAL A 151 15.48 -6.83 -15.27
CA VAL A 151 15.55 -5.66 -16.19
C VAL A 151 14.22 -4.93 -16.25
N MET A 152 13.10 -5.63 -16.42
CA MET A 152 11.77 -5.04 -16.48
C MET A 152 11.45 -4.26 -15.19
N LEU A 153 11.67 -4.86 -14.01
CA LEU A 153 11.48 -4.22 -12.73
C LEU A 153 12.42 -3.02 -12.54
N GLY A 154 13.69 -3.15 -12.92
CA GLY A 154 14.67 -2.07 -12.85
C GLY A 154 14.30 -0.87 -13.71
N VAL A 155 13.87 -1.10 -14.94
CA VAL A 155 13.40 -0.03 -15.85
C VAL A 155 12.12 0.63 -15.30
N THR A 156 11.14 -0.16 -14.84
CA THR A 156 9.90 0.36 -14.23
C THR A 156 10.22 1.23 -13.01
N ALA A 157 11.11 0.78 -12.15
CA ALA A 157 11.54 1.51 -10.97
C ALA A 157 12.23 2.83 -11.34
N ALA A 158 13.16 2.80 -12.29
CA ALA A 158 13.91 3.98 -12.72
C ALA A 158 12.98 5.04 -13.33
N ILE A 159 12.13 4.66 -14.28
CA ILE A 159 11.19 5.56 -14.92
C ILE A 159 10.19 6.10 -13.91
N GLY A 160 9.57 5.23 -13.10
CA GLY A 160 8.58 5.62 -12.11
C GLY A 160 9.14 6.57 -11.06
N THR A 161 10.34 6.30 -10.54
CA THR A 161 11.00 7.19 -9.57
C THR A 161 11.37 8.53 -10.19
N ALA A 162 11.88 8.55 -11.43
CA ALA A 162 12.19 9.79 -12.14
C ALA A 162 10.93 10.66 -12.36
N LEU A 163 9.84 10.06 -12.82
CA LEU A 163 8.56 10.74 -13.01
C LEU A 163 7.95 11.22 -11.69
N ALA A 164 7.97 10.39 -10.65
CA ALA A 164 7.51 10.77 -9.32
C ALA A 164 8.31 11.95 -8.77
N THR A 165 9.62 11.97 -8.97
CA THR A 165 10.50 13.08 -8.57
C THR A 165 10.15 14.35 -9.33
N ALA A 166 10.01 14.27 -10.65
CA ALA A 166 9.71 15.42 -11.50
C ALA A 166 8.34 16.06 -11.19
N THR A 167 7.36 15.24 -10.77
CA THR A 167 5.99 15.72 -10.53
C THR A 167 5.71 16.13 -9.09
N ALA A 168 6.40 15.52 -8.10
CA ALA A 168 6.05 15.66 -6.68
C ALA A 168 6.07 17.09 -6.13
N THR A 169 6.95 17.96 -6.65
CA THR A 169 7.09 19.35 -6.17
C THR A 169 6.07 20.31 -6.79
N HIS A 170 5.70 20.08 -8.04
CA HIS A 170 4.88 21.02 -8.82
C HIS A 170 3.44 20.51 -9.03
N GLN A 171 3.27 19.20 -9.09
CA GLN A 171 2.00 18.54 -9.39
C GLN A 171 1.79 17.34 -8.48
N PRO A 172 1.59 17.54 -7.15
CA PRO A 172 1.49 16.42 -6.20
C PRO A 172 0.31 15.49 -6.50
N SER A 173 -0.78 15.99 -7.07
CA SER A 173 -1.89 15.16 -7.54
C SER A 173 -1.51 14.24 -8.70
N THR A 174 -0.60 14.64 -9.57
CA THR A 174 -0.05 13.79 -10.64
C THR A 174 0.95 12.79 -10.06
N ALA A 175 1.80 13.22 -9.12
CA ALA A 175 2.78 12.36 -8.46
C ALA A 175 2.14 11.15 -7.80
N ARG A 176 0.99 11.29 -7.14
CA ARG A 176 0.28 10.15 -6.53
C ARG A 176 -0.09 9.08 -7.56
N TRP A 177 -0.57 9.47 -8.73
CA TRP A 177 -0.92 8.51 -9.78
C TRP A 177 0.32 7.82 -10.36
N VAL A 178 1.42 8.57 -10.53
CA VAL A 178 2.70 8.01 -10.99
C VAL A 178 3.23 6.99 -9.98
N VAL A 179 3.26 7.33 -8.69
CA VAL A 179 3.73 6.43 -7.63
C VAL A 179 2.84 5.19 -7.54
N SER A 180 1.51 5.36 -7.54
CA SER A 180 0.57 4.25 -7.46
C SER A 180 0.68 3.31 -8.67
N ALA A 181 0.78 3.87 -9.89
CA ALA A 181 0.97 3.08 -11.11
C ALA A 181 2.31 2.34 -11.10
N THR A 182 3.39 3.00 -10.66
CA THR A 182 4.71 2.37 -10.54
C THR A 182 4.70 1.22 -9.54
N ALA A 183 4.16 1.47 -8.34
CA ALA A 183 4.09 0.45 -7.30
C ALA A 183 3.23 -0.75 -7.73
N LEU A 184 2.10 -0.50 -8.40
CA LEU A 184 1.24 -1.56 -8.95
C LEU A 184 1.96 -2.35 -10.04
N ALA A 185 2.61 -1.68 -11.01
CA ALA A 185 3.38 -2.34 -12.05
C ALA A 185 4.51 -3.18 -11.46
N MET A 186 5.23 -2.66 -10.46
CA MET A 186 6.26 -3.39 -9.72
C MET A 186 5.69 -4.64 -9.04
N ALA A 187 4.59 -4.50 -8.32
CA ALA A 187 3.95 -5.60 -7.60
C ALA A 187 3.47 -6.70 -8.57
N LEU A 188 2.79 -6.35 -9.64
CA LEU A 188 2.28 -7.30 -10.64
C LEU A 188 3.41 -8.02 -11.36
N SER A 189 4.45 -7.29 -11.79
CA SER A 189 5.61 -7.86 -12.46
C SER A 189 6.40 -8.81 -11.54
N TRP A 190 6.53 -8.42 -10.27
CA TRP A 190 7.19 -9.24 -9.26
C TRP A 190 6.38 -10.50 -8.92
N MET A 191 5.05 -10.39 -8.80
CA MET A 191 4.16 -11.55 -8.63
C MET A 191 4.26 -12.50 -9.82
N ALA A 192 4.28 -11.98 -11.06
CA ALA A 192 4.45 -12.78 -12.27
C ALA A 192 5.81 -13.52 -12.28
N ALA A 193 6.87 -12.87 -11.82
CA ALA A 193 8.18 -13.49 -11.67
C ALA A 193 8.16 -14.69 -10.70
N HIS A 194 7.30 -14.69 -9.69
CA HIS A 194 7.17 -15.75 -8.70
C HIS A 194 5.95 -16.68 -8.95
N ALA A 195 5.28 -16.54 -10.09
CA ALA A 195 4.06 -17.31 -10.37
C ALA A 195 4.28 -18.83 -10.46
N ASN A 196 5.48 -19.26 -10.83
CA ASN A 196 5.83 -20.66 -11.09
C ASN A 196 6.75 -21.28 -10.01
N VAL A 197 6.78 -20.71 -8.80
CA VAL A 197 7.59 -21.23 -7.67
C VAL A 197 6.70 -21.89 -6.62
#